data_736bf8b48e717fac92593bc4d875460a
#
_entry.id   736bf8b48e717fac92593bc4d875460a
#
_cell.length_a   1.000
_cell.length_b   1.000
_cell.length_c   1.000
_cell.angle_alpha   90.00
_cell.angle_beta   90.00
_cell.angle_gamma   90.00
#
_symmetry.space_group_name_H-M   'P 1'
#
loop_
_entity.id
_entity.type
_entity.pdbx_description
1 polymer ?
#
loop_
_entity_poly.entity_id
_entity_poly.type
_entity_poly.pdbx_seq_one_letter_code
_entity_poly.pdbx_strand_id
1 'polypeptide(L)'
;LKLKNEKGEIVNTARCHIVLPPACDFPQITIAKKTTSLTTLDIIQSSGSMNLKMKEFVKLCLKCNLTTVLSGASGAGKTTFTEAMTKEWPMGIRIGVAEDSPELNLLQENTTYLKSAPRQPGQDIKDEANLDWCVQQLNRMRVDKIIVGETRSKEFFYFLQAANSGCEGSLTTIHASDPRMCLQKMTQFSVMAMPQPIRVANKNIASTVDIIIQLVRLLDGRYRVHSIEEVSNTLGNDDNAAISTTVLAKFDEKTDTWTDSFSLMTDNLRKKIEANGYNSQTFQKKGILE
;
A
#
# COMPACT_ATOMS: atom_id res chain seq x y z
N LEU A 1 20.60 -11.51 0.23
CA LEU A 1 21.09 -12.86 0.60
C LEU A 1 20.02 -13.88 0.21
N LYS A 2 20.36 -14.90 -0.55
CA LYS A 2 19.47 -16.02 -0.90
C LYS A 2 19.65 -17.12 0.13
N LEU A 3 18.60 -17.45 0.88
CA LEU A 3 18.62 -18.55 1.84
C LEU A 3 18.23 -19.84 1.13
N LYS A 4 19.06 -20.86 1.27
CA LYS A 4 18.86 -22.18 0.63
C LYS A 4 18.52 -23.22 1.69
N ASN A 5 17.67 -24.20 1.33
CA ASN A 5 17.45 -25.40 2.14
C ASN A 5 18.62 -26.40 1.97
N GLU A 6 18.56 -27.52 2.68
CA GLU A 6 19.56 -28.59 2.59
C GLU A 6 19.74 -29.18 1.18
N LYS A 7 18.71 -29.06 0.33
CA LYS A 7 18.76 -29.49 -1.10
C LYS A 7 19.32 -28.43 -2.04
N GLY A 8 19.75 -27.25 -1.51
CA GLY A 8 20.30 -26.14 -2.31
C GLY A 8 19.23 -25.28 -3.00
N GLU A 9 17.95 -25.52 -2.79
CA GLU A 9 16.86 -24.72 -3.35
C GLU A 9 16.70 -23.41 -2.56
N ILE A 10 16.41 -22.31 -3.29
CA ILE A 10 16.19 -21.02 -2.64
C ILE A 10 14.81 -21.04 -1.97
N VAL A 11 14.81 -21.09 -0.65
CA VAL A 11 13.58 -21.12 0.17
C VAL A 11 13.19 -19.73 0.65
N ASN A 12 14.13 -18.78 0.69
CA ASN A 12 13.85 -17.43 1.14
C ASN A 12 14.92 -16.44 0.71
N THR A 13 14.62 -15.14 0.86
CA THR A 13 15.57 -14.06 0.72
C THR A 13 15.68 -13.29 2.03
N ALA A 14 16.85 -12.75 2.32
CA ALA A 14 17.06 -11.87 3.46
C ALA A 14 17.70 -10.57 2.96
N ARG A 15 17.24 -9.44 3.47
CA ARG A 15 17.91 -8.16 3.27
C ARG A 15 19.16 -8.17 4.15
N CYS A 16 20.31 -7.91 3.55
CA CYS A 16 21.58 -7.78 4.26
C CYS A 16 22.09 -6.36 4.06
N HIS A 17 22.36 -5.67 5.16
CA HIS A 17 23.00 -4.35 5.16
C HIS A 17 24.34 -4.47 5.86
N ILE A 18 25.41 -4.01 5.21
CA ILE A 18 26.78 -4.10 5.71
C ILE A 18 27.35 -2.69 5.76
N VAL A 19 27.88 -2.32 6.90
CA VAL A 19 28.62 -1.08 7.10
C VAL A 19 30.07 -1.44 7.48
N LEU A 20 31.02 -0.80 6.80
CA LEU A 20 32.45 -1.04 6.97
C LEU A 20 33.16 0.22 7.44
N PRO A 21 34.33 0.09 8.07
CA PRO A 21 35.20 1.24 8.35
C PRO A 21 35.50 2.03 7.04
N PRO A 22 35.64 3.36 7.09
CA PRO A 22 35.69 4.20 8.28
C PRO A 22 34.32 4.70 8.79
N ALA A 23 33.21 4.25 8.22
CA ALA A 23 31.86 4.67 8.63
C ALA A 23 31.42 4.07 10.00
N CYS A 24 32.14 3.09 10.51
CA CYS A 24 32.00 2.50 11.85
C CYS A 24 33.34 1.96 12.30
N ASP A 25 33.51 1.72 13.59
CA ASP A 25 34.79 1.21 14.16
C ASP A 25 35.05 -0.24 13.78
N PHE A 26 34.00 -1.05 13.67
CA PHE A 26 34.06 -2.47 13.30
C PHE A 26 33.00 -2.78 12.24
N PRO A 27 33.23 -3.74 11.32
CA PRO A 27 32.22 -4.19 10.37
C PRO A 27 30.92 -4.57 11.07
N GLN A 28 29.81 -3.97 10.64
CA GLN A 28 28.47 -4.26 11.14
C GLN A 28 27.63 -4.91 10.05
N ILE A 29 26.95 -5.99 10.40
CA ILE A 29 26.07 -6.72 9.49
C ILE A 29 24.70 -6.82 10.12
N THR A 30 23.70 -6.28 9.42
CA THR A 30 22.28 -6.42 9.77
C THR A 30 21.59 -7.33 8.77
N ILE A 31 20.96 -8.40 9.25
CA ILE A 31 20.24 -9.36 8.41
C ILE A 31 18.76 -9.34 8.82
N ALA A 32 17.92 -8.83 7.93
CA ALA A 32 16.47 -8.90 8.07
C ALA A 32 15.95 -10.13 7.32
N LYS A 33 15.54 -11.16 8.06
CA LYS A 33 14.95 -12.38 7.48
C LYS A 33 13.49 -12.14 7.13
N LYS A 34 13.08 -12.50 5.91
CA LYS A 34 11.66 -12.57 5.56
C LYS A 34 11.07 -13.83 6.18
N THR A 35 10.01 -13.68 6.97
CA THR A 35 9.25 -14.82 7.46
C THR A 35 8.27 -15.25 6.37
N THR A 36 8.41 -16.45 5.84
CA THR A 36 7.47 -17.06 4.88
C THR A 36 6.24 -17.57 5.62
N SER A 37 5.49 -16.70 6.27
CA SER A 37 4.18 -17.09 6.78
C SER A 37 3.15 -16.85 5.68
N LEU A 38 2.27 -17.82 5.44
CA LEU A 38 1.09 -17.68 4.60
C LEU A 38 0.06 -16.74 5.30
N THR A 39 0.47 -15.51 5.62
CA THR A 39 -0.39 -14.55 6.30
C THR A 39 -1.57 -14.19 5.40
N THR A 40 -2.79 -14.37 5.88
CA THR A 40 -4.05 -13.97 5.24
C THR A 40 -4.73 -12.88 6.07
N LEU A 41 -5.74 -12.21 5.51
CA LEU A 41 -6.55 -11.27 6.29
C LEU A 41 -7.25 -11.96 7.47
N ASP A 42 -7.59 -13.24 7.35
CA ASP A 42 -8.18 -14.02 8.45
C ASP A 42 -7.16 -14.26 9.59
N ILE A 43 -5.91 -14.55 9.25
CA ILE A 43 -4.82 -14.67 10.25
C ILE A 43 -4.55 -13.33 10.92
N ILE A 44 -4.51 -12.23 10.16
CA ILE A 44 -4.33 -10.88 10.70
C ILE A 44 -5.48 -10.52 11.66
N GLN A 45 -6.71 -10.87 11.32
CA GLN A 45 -7.86 -10.64 12.19
C GLN A 45 -7.81 -11.52 13.44
N SER A 46 -7.53 -12.81 13.31
CA SER A 46 -7.46 -13.73 14.46
C SER A 46 -6.30 -13.43 15.41
N SER A 47 -5.21 -12.81 14.92
CA SER A 47 -4.12 -12.30 15.76
C SER A 47 -4.49 -11.04 16.55
N GLY A 48 -5.71 -10.52 16.39
CA GLY A 48 -6.17 -9.30 17.03
C GLY A 48 -5.61 -8.02 16.41
N SER A 49 -5.07 -8.06 15.19
CA SER A 49 -4.54 -6.86 14.53
C SER A 49 -5.62 -5.96 13.93
N MET A 50 -6.82 -6.48 13.73
CA MET A 50 -8.04 -5.75 13.32
C MET A 50 -9.28 -6.52 13.75
N ASN A 51 -10.45 -5.85 13.80
CA ASN A 51 -11.71 -6.52 14.08
C ASN A 51 -12.35 -7.13 12.81
N LEU A 52 -13.43 -7.89 12.99
CA LEU A 52 -14.11 -8.58 11.89
C LEU A 52 -14.71 -7.60 10.86
N LYS A 53 -15.34 -6.51 11.31
CA LYS A 53 -15.93 -5.50 10.42
C LYS A 53 -14.87 -4.86 9.51
N MET A 54 -13.72 -4.51 10.07
CA MET A 54 -12.59 -3.97 9.31
C MET A 54 -12.07 -4.97 8.28
N LYS A 55 -11.94 -6.24 8.65
CA LYS A 55 -11.53 -7.29 7.70
C LYS A 55 -12.50 -7.39 6.52
N GLU A 56 -13.80 -7.45 6.79
CA GLU A 56 -14.81 -7.54 5.74
C GLU A 56 -14.83 -6.30 4.86
N PHE A 57 -14.61 -5.11 5.45
CA PHE A 57 -14.48 -3.88 4.68
C PHE A 57 -13.24 -3.88 3.78
N VAL A 58 -12.07 -4.32 4.28
CA VAL A 58 -10.86 -4.46 3.46
C VAL A 58 -11.08 -5.43 2.31
N LYS A 59 -11.72 -6.58 2.56
CA LYS A 59 -12.11 -7.53 1.48
C LYS A 59 -13.03 -6.88 0.45
N LEU A 60 -13.95 -6.03 0.89
CA LEU A 60 -14.85 -5.30 0.02
C LEU A 60 -14.09 -4.27 -0.84
N CYS A 61 -13.16 -3.53 -0.25
CA CYS A 61 -12.30 -2.59 -0.99
C CYS A 61 -11.61 -3.27 -2.18
N LEU A 62 -11.04 -4.45 -1.96
CA LEU A 62 -10.35 -5.20 -3.01
C LEU A 62 -11.30 -5.69 -4.12
N LYS A 63 -12.48 -6.16 -3.74
CA LYS A 63 -13.53 -6.63 -4.68
C LYS A 63 -14.13 -5.48 -5.49
N CYS A 64 -14.20 -4.29 -4.91
CA CYS A 64 -14.74 -3.10 -5.57
C CYS A 64 -13.68 -2.25 -6.27
N ASN A 65 -12.47 -2.76 -6.43
CA ASN A 65 -11.39 -2.04 -7.09
C ASN A 65 -11.12 -0.66 -6.45
N LEU A 66 -11.16 -0.57 -5.11
CA LEU A 66 -10.82 0.66 -4.41
C LEU A 66 -9.30 0.79 -4.29
N THR A 67 -8.75 1.85 -4.87
CA THR A 67 -7.32 2.13 -4.79
C THR A 67 -6.93 2.44 -3.35
N THR A 68 -6.02 1.64 -2.80
CA THR A 68 -5.72 1.67 -1.38
C THR A 68 -4.24 1.97 -1.12
N VAL A 69 -3.98 2.87 -0.20
CA VAL A 69 -2.64 3.21 0.29
C VAL A 69 -2.47 2.67 1.71
N LEU A 70 -1.44 1.84 1.89
CA LEU A 70 -1.03 1.37 3.21
C LEU A 70 0.01 2.31 3.79
N SER A 71 -0.32 2.92 4.91
CA SER A 71 0.52 3.88 5.62
C SER A 71 1.02 3.29 6.93
N GLY A 72 2.20 3.70 7.38
CA GLY A 72 2.77 3.28 8.66
C GLY A 72 4.27 3.45 8.73
N ALA A 73 4.83 3.47 9.94
CA ALA A 73 6.26 3.53 10.18
C ALA A 73 7.01 2.32 9.58
N SER A 74 8.34 2.37 9.58
CA SER A 74 9.16 1.20 9.24
C SER A 74 8.87 0.06 10.22
N GLY A 75 8.72 -1.16 9.70
CA GLY A 75 8.40 -2.33 10.53
C GLY A 75 6.95 -2.38 11.05
N ALA A 76 6.04 -1.52 10.56
CA ALA A 76 4.61 -1.57 10.92
C ALA A 76 3.83 -2.72 10.26
N GLY A 77 4.47 -3.55 9.43
CA GLY A 77 3.83 -4.71 8.80
C GLY A 77 3.17 -4.44 7.45
N LYS A 78 3.49 -3.31 6.79
CA LYS A 78 2.88 -2.92 5.50
C LYS A 78 3.03 -3.99 4.42
N THR A 79 4.24 -4.51 4.19
CA THR A 79 4.50 -5.57 3.20
C THR A 79 3.68 -6.83 3.47
N THR A 80 3.63 -7.26 4.73
CA THR A 80 2.84 -8.44 5.15
C THR A 80 1.35 -8.23 4.95
N PHE A 81 0.86 -7.02 5.26
CA PHE A 81 -0.55 -6.67 5.05
C PHE A 81 -0.89 -6.59 3.56
N THR A 82 0.01 -6.01 2.74
CA THR A 82 -0.13 -6.01 1.27
C THR A 82 -0.23 -7.44 0.72
N GLU A 83 0.67 -8.34 1.10
CA GLU A 83 0.61 -9.74 0.69
C GLU A 83 -0.70 -10.43 1.11
N ALA A 84 -1.19 -10.15 2.32
CA ALA A 84 -2.46 -10.69 2.80
C ALA A 84 -3.65 -10.16 1.98
N MET A 85 -3.64 -8.87 1.61
CA MET A 85 -4.66 -8.28 0.75
C MET A 85 -4.67 -8.92 -0.64
N THR A 86 -3.52 -9.10 -1.27
CA THR A 86 -3.45 -9.64 -2.64
C THR A 86 -4.00 -11.05 -2.77
N LYS A 87 -4.04 -11.83 -1.68
CA LYS A 87 -4.64 -13.17 -1.67
C LYS A 87 -6.16 -13.17 -1.87
N GLU A 88 -6.81 -12.04 -1.65
CA GLU A 88 -8.24 -11.87 -1.94
C GLU A 88 -8.52 -11.56 -3.43
N TRP A 89 -7.50 -11.25 -4.22
CA TRP A 89 -7.64 -11.04 -5.65
C TRP A 89 -7.78 -12.36 -6.41
N PRO A 90 -8.52 -12.38 -7.54
CA PRO A 90 -8.64 -13.57 -8.38
C PRO A 90 -7.27 -14.06 -8.88
N MET A 91 -7.10 -15.38 -9.00
CA MET A 91 -5.84 -15.97 -9.48
C MET A 91 -5.52 -15.64 -10.94
N GLY A 92 -6.55 -15.35 -11.76
CA GLY A 92 -6.39 -15.13 -13.20
C GLY A 92 -6.01 -13.71 -13.60
N ILE A 93 -5.92 -12.75 -12.66
CA ILE A 93 -5.54 -11.36 -13.00
C ILE A 93 -4.03 -11.23 -13.22
N ARG A 94 -3.67 -10.26 -14.05
CA ARG A 94 -2.27 -9.90 -14.29
C ARG A 94 -1.84 -8.79 -13.35
N ILE A 95 -0.81 -9.05 -12.53
CA ILE A 95 -0.31 -8.10 -11.55
C ILE A 95 1.09 -7.63 -11.94
N GLY A 96 1.31 -6.32 -11.86
CA GLY A 96 2.63 -5.71 -11.94
C GLY A 96 3.11 -5.29 -10.56
N VAL A 97 4.30 -5.71 -10.17
CA VAL A 97 4.93 -5.32 -8.90
C VAL A 97 6.19 -4.53 -9.20
N ALA A 98 6.31 -3.35 -8.61
CA ALA A 98 7.51 -2.52 -8.68
C ALA A 98 8.10 -2.32 -7.27
N GLU A 99 9.37 -2.68 -7.08
CA GLU A 99 10.07 -2.61 -5.80
C GLU A 99 11.53 -2.19 -5.96
N ASP A 100 12.09 -1.50 -4.99
CA ASP A 100 13.54 -1.28 -4.89
C ASP A 100 14.25 -2.55 -4.43
N SER A 101 13.71 -3.19 -3.42
CA SER A 101 14.20 -4.47 -2.91
C SER A 101 13.05 -5.48 -2.96
N PRO A 102 13.18 -6.61 -3.66
CA PRO A 102 12.12 -7.61 -3.75
C PRO A 102 11.74 -8.15 -2.38
N GLU A 103 10.53 -7.84 -1.93
CA GLU A 103 9.97 -8.29 -0.65
C GLU A 103 8.64 -9.02 -0.84
N LEU A 104 7.83 -8.58 -1.81
CA LEU A 104 6.53 -9.17 -2.09
C LEU A 104 6.65 -10.53 -2.80
N ASN A 105 5.80 -11.46 -2.40
CA ASN A 105 5.66 -12.76 -3.05
C ASN A 105 4.17 -13.10 -3.17
N LEU A 106 3.63 -12.97 -4.37
CA LEU A 106 2.21 -13.12 -4.63
C LEU A 106 1.87 -14.55 -5.06
N LEU A 107 0.63 -14.95 -4.84
CA LEU A 107 0.13 -16.27 -5.24
C LEU A 107 -0.28 -16.34 -6.71
N GLN A 108 -0.61 -15.17 -7.32
CA GLN A 108 -1.05 -15.10 -8.71
C GLN A 108 0.13 -15.42 -9.64
N GLU A 109 -0.03 -16.45 -10.47
CA GLU A 109 1.02 -16.90 -11.39
C GLU A 109 1.36 -15.86 -12.46
N ASN A 110 0.37 -15.08 -12.91
CA ASN A 110 0.57 -14.02 -13.91
C ASN A 110 1.04 -12.72 -13.24
N THR A 111 2.14 -12.79 -12.48
CA THR A 111 2.73 -11.64 -11.82
C THR A 111 4.07 -11.27 -12.46
N THR A 112 4.20 -10.00 -12.85
CA THR A 112 5.45 -9.43 -13.35
C THR A 112 6.11 -8.60 -12.26
N TYR A 113 7.32 -8.96 -11.87
CA TYR A 113 8.11 -8.24 -10.88
C TYR A 113 9.17 -7.40 -11.58
N LEU A 114 9.13 -6.09 -11.38
CA LEU A 114 10.17 -5.16 -11.80
C LEU A 114 10.90 -4.65 -10.55
N LYS A 115 12.21 -4.69 -10.63
CA LYS A 115 13.09 -4.21 -9.57
C LYS A 115 13.85 -2.99 -10.07
N SER A 116 13.95 -1.94 -9.25
CA SER A 116 14.85 -0.85 -9.58
C SER A 116 16.31 -1.31 -9.63
N ALA A 117 17.03 -0.79 -10.60
CA ALA A 117 18.45 -1.02 -10.78
C ALA A 117 19.14 0.34 -10.79
N PRO A 118 19.63 0.83 -9.63
CA PRO A 118 20.35 2.08 -9.58
C PRO A 118 21.63 2.00 -10.40
N ARG A 119 21.98 3.12 -10.99
CA ARG A 119 23.17 3.26 -11.84
C ARG A 119 24.43 2.80 -11.12
N GLN A 120 25.23 1.99 -11.81
CA GLN A 120 26.55 1.62 -11.34
C GLN A 120 27.61 2.58 -11.91
N PRO A 121 28.75 2.76 -11.21
CA PRO A 121 29.86 3.56 -11.75
C PRO A 121 30.27 3.06 -13.15
N GLY A 122 30.34 3.98 -14.13
CA GLY A 122 30.71 3.67 -15.52
C GLY A 122 29.55 3.34 -16.46
N GLN A 123 28.30 3.30 -15.98
CA GLN A 123 27.11 3.15 -16.83
C GLN A 123 26.56 4.52 -17.28
N ASP A 124 25.93 4.56 -18.45
CA ASP A 124 25.22 5.74 -18.93
C ASP A 124 23.95 6.03 -18.10
N ILE A 125 23.54 7.31 -18.03
CA ILE A 125 22.31 7.73 -17.34
C ILE A 125 21.07 7.00 -17.90
N LYS A 126 21.13 6.58 -19.16
CA LYS A 126 20.05 5.84 -19.85
C LYS A 126 19.84 4.42 -19.32
N ASP A 127 20.83 3.86 -18.61
CA ASP A 127 20.79 2.49 -18.07
C ASP A 127 20.23 2.42 -16.65
N GLU A 128 19.81 3.57 -16.09
CA GLU A 128 19.18 3.63 -14.77
C GLU A 128 17.70 3.25 -14.86
N ALA A 129 17.35 2.11 -14.27
CA ALA A 129 15.96 1.71 -14.05
C ALA A 129 15.56 2.06 -12.61
N ASN A 130 15.15 3.30 -12.38
CA ASN A 130 14.62 3.71 -11.08
C ASN A 130 13.16 3.23 -10.90
N LEU A 131 12.59 3.39 -9.70
CA LEU A 131 11.27 2.87 -9.38
C LEU A 131 10.15 3.52 -10.21
N ASP A 132 10.26 4.81 -10.50
CA ASP A 132 9.31 5.52 -11.37
C ASP A 132 9.33 4.99 -12.81
N TRP A 133 10.50 4.66 -13.36
CA TRP A 133 10.62 3.97 -14.65
C TRP A 133 9.94 2.59 -14.60
N CYS A 134 10.15 1.81 -13.54
CA CYS A 134 9.48 0.51 -13.38
C CYS A 134 7.96 0.64 -13.45
N VAL A 135 7.38 1.59 -12.71
CA VAL A 135 5.92 1.83 -12.72
C VAL A 135 5.44 2.24 -14.12
N GLN A 136 6.17 3.10 -14.83
CA GLN A 136 5.85 3.47 -16.20
C GLN A 136 5.87 2.28 -17.17
N GLN A 137 6.81 1.33 -16.99
CA GLN A 137 6.83 0.11 -17.82
C GLN A 137 5.63 -0.78 -17.53
N LEU A 138 5.25 -0.96 -16.25
CA LEU A 138 4.07 -1.75 -15.88
C LEU A 138 2.80 -1.22 -16.55
N ASN A 139 2.62 0.11 -16.66
CA ASN A 139 1.51 0.72 -17.38
C ASN A 139 1.41 0.29 -18.85
N ARG A 140 2.56 0.00 -19.49
CA ARG A 140 2.62 -0.45 -20.89
C ARG A 140 2.42 -1.96 -21.05
N MET A 141 2.49 -2.72 -19.94
CA MET A 141 2.42 -4.19 -19.95
C MET A 141 1.01 -4.74 -19.81
N ARG A 142 -0.02 -3.88 -19.86
CA ARG A 142 -1.44 -4.26 -19.72
C ARG A 142 -1.72 -5.10 -18.48
N VAL A 143 -1.24 -4.64 -17.34
CA VAL A 143 -1.53 -5.25 -16.05
C VAL A 143 -2.91 -4.79 -15.56
N ASP A 144 -3.64 -5.68 -14.86
CA ASP A 144 -4.93 -5.34 -14.24
C ASP A 144 -4.74 -4.56 -12.94
N LYS A 145 -3.64 -4.83 -12.23
CA LYS A 145 -3.30 -4.18 -10.96
C LYS A 145 -1.82 -3.87 -10.89
N ILE A 146 -1.49 -2.75 -10.24
CA ILE A 146 -0.11 -2.40 -9.91
C ILE A 146 0.07 -2.38 -8.40
N ILE A 147 1.18 -2.93 -7.94
CA ILE A 147 1.64 -2.78 -6.58
C ILE A 147 3.00 -2.07 -6.61
N VAL A 148 3.06 -0.92 -5.95
CA VAL A 148 4.34 -0.29 -5.64
C VAL A 148 4.70 -0.64 -4.21
N GLY A 149 5.73 -1.46 -4.04
CA GLY A 149 6.09 -2.03 -2.73
C GLY A 149 6.35 -0.98 -1.67
N GLU A 150 7.01 0.10 -2.05
CA GLU A 150 7.19 1.29 -1.21
C GLU A 150 7.32 2.55 -2.08
N THR A 151 6.52 3.55 -1.77
CA THR A 151 6.56 4.85 -2.45
C THR A 151 7.26 5.88 -1.59
N ARG A 152 8.28 6.53 -2.16
CA ARG A 152 9.13 7.51 -1.48
C ARG A 152 9.30 8.82 -2.25
N SER A 153 8.94 8.85 -3.54
CA SER A 153 9.21 9.96 -4.43
C SER A 153 8.26 9.99 -5.65
N LYS A 154 8.82 10.22 -6.83
CA LYS A 154 8.12 10.46 -8.10
C LYS A 154 7.28 9.28 -8.59
N GLU A 155 7.60 8.07 -8.22
CA GLU A 155 6.86 6.84 -8.58
C GLU A 155 5.39 6.91 -8.16
N PHE A 156 5.05 7.68 -7.11
CA PHE A 156 3.67 7.89 -6.70
C PHE A 156 2.81 8.56 -7.79
N PHE A 157 3.36 9.54 -8.49
CA PHE A 157 2.66 10.20 -9.59
C PHE A 157 2.31 9.22 -10.72
N TYR A 158 3.25 8.36 -11.09
CA TYR A 158 3.03 7.34 -12.13
C TYR A 158 2.09 6.24 -11.65
N PHE A 159 2.09 5.92 -10.35
CA PHE A 159 1.10 5.05 -9.72
C PHE A 159 -0.33 5.63 -9.85
N LEU A 160 -0.51 6.93 -9.56
CA LEU A 160 -1.80 7.61 -9.74
C LEU A 160 -2.25 7.56 -11.21
N GLN A 161 -1.36 7.81 -12.16
CA GLN A 161 -1.68 7.73 -13.58
C GLN A 161 -2.14 6.32 -13.95
N ALA A 162 -1.46 5.28 -13.47
CA ALA A 162 -1.84 3.89 -13.72
C ALA A 162 -3.21 3.56 -13.14
N ALA A 163 -3.43 3.90 -11.88
CA ALA A 163 -4.69 3.64 -11.20
C ALA A 163 -5.88 4.36 -11.87
N ASN A 164 -5.64 5.54 -12.50
CA ASN A 164 -6.65 6.26 -13.28
C ASN A 164 -6.82 5.76 -14.73
N SER A 165 -5.94 4.88 -15.20
CA SER A 165 -5.88 4.49 -16.62
C SER A 165 -6.14 2.99 -16.84
N GLY A 166 -6.93 2.36 -15.95
CA GLY A 166 -7.35 0.96 -16.10
C GLY A 166 -6.73 0.00 -15.07
N CYS A 167 -5.86 0.47 -14.16
CA CYS A 167 -5.34 -0.33 -13.04
C CYS A 167 -6.03 0.07 -11.71
N GLU A 168 -7.36 0.29 -11.75
CA GLU A 168 -8.14 0.66 -10.56
C GLU A 168 -8.03 -0.40 -9.45
N GLY A 169 -8.03 0.03 -8.19
CA GLY A 169 -7.85 -0.87 -7.04
C GLY A 169 -6.42 -1.36 -6.86
N SER A 170 -5.45 -0.68 -7.44
CA SER A 170 -4.02 -0.88 -7.21
C SER A 170 -3.62 -0.53 -5.77
N LEU A 171 -2.48 -1.04 -5.33
CA LEU A 171 -1.98 -0.87 -3.96
C LEU A 171 -0.61 -0.21 -3.95
N THR A 172 -0.37 0.65 -2.97
CA THR A 172 0.97 1.13 -2.66
C THR A 172 1.17 1.30 -1.17
N THR A 173 2.43 1.37 -0.74
CA THR A 173 2.76 1.65 0.66
C THR A 173 3.54 2.95 0.80
N ILE A 174 3.26 3.71 1.85
CA ILE A 174 3.94 4.97 2.18
C ILE A 174 4.38 4.93 3.64
N HIS A 175 5.61 5.36 3.91
CA HIS A 175 6.06 5.60 5.27
C HIS A 175 5.51 6.92 5.79
N ALA A 176 4.51 6.86 6.70
CA ALA A 176 4.01 8.02 7.42
C ALA A 176 3.59 7.65 8.85
N SER A 177 3.63 8.61 9.76
CA SER A 177 3.22 8.44 11.16
C SER A 177 1.71 8.34 11.33
N ASP A 178 0.97 9.00 10.42
CA ASP A 178 -0.48 9.12 10.47
C ASP A 178 -1.03 9.40 9.06
N PRO A 179 -2.35 9.30 8.83
CA PRO A 179 -2.97 9.52 7.51
C PRO A 179 -2.80 10.94 6.97
N ARG A 180 -2.77 11.95 7.84
CA ARG A 180 -2.54 13.35 7.42
C ARG A 180 -1.15 13.52 6.83
N MET A 181 -0.13 12.99 7.51
CA MET A 181 1.25 12.97 6.98
C MET A 181 1.35 12.15 5.71
N CYS A 182 0.57 11.07 5.59
CA CYS A 182 0.49 10.28 4.37
C CYS A 182 -0.01 11.13 3.20
N LEU A 183 -1.11 11.87 3.36
CA LEU A 183 -1.66 12.78 2.35
C LEU A 183 -0.66 13.89 1.95
N GLN A 184 0.02 14.49 2.94
CA GLN A 184 1.04 15.51 2.66
C GLN A 184 2.19 14.94 1.80
N LYS A 185 2.66 13.73 2.11
CA LYS A 185 3.69 13.07 1.31
C LYS A 185 3.21 12.75 -0.11
N MET A 186 1.98 12.27 -0.28
CA MET A 186 1.39 12.04 -1.60
C MET A 186 1.40 13.32 -2.45
N THR A 187 0.98 14.44 -1.86
CA THR A 187 1.00 15.77 -2.52
C THR A 187 2.42 16.14 -2.90
N GLN A 188 3.36 16.04 -1.96
CA GLN A 188 4.78 16.34 -2.20
C GLN A 188 5.35 15.49 -3.34
N PHE A 189 5.14 14.18 -3.33
CA PHE A 189 5.65 13.27 -4.36
C PHE A 189 5.08 13.59 -5.74
N SER A 190 3.78 13.93 -5.81
CA SER A 190 3.13 14.33 -7.06
C SER A 190 3.71 15.63 -7.64
N VAL A 191 3.96 16.65 -6.80
CA VAL A 191 4.57 17.92 -7.21
C VAL A 191 6.05 17.74 -7.59
N MET A 192 6.78 16.86 -6.89
CA MET A 192 8.17 16.52 -7.23
C MET A 192 8.32 15.82 -8.59
N ALA A 193 7.34 15.00 -8.97
CA ALA A 193 7.35 14.29 -10.25
C ALA A 193 7.04 15.26 -11.41
N MET A 194 6.04 16.10 -11.22
CA MET A 194 5.57 17.07 -12.20
C MET A 194 5.25 18.40 -11.50
N PRO A 195 6.02 19.46 -11.76
CA PRO A 195 5.71 20.78 -11.22
C PRO A 195 4.30 21.21 -11.63
N GLN A 196 3.42 21.34 -10.64
CA GLN A 196 1.99 21.66 -10.82
C GLN A 196 1.46 22.37 -9.57
N PRO A 197 0.37 23.12 -9.68
CA PRO A 197 -0.29 23.68 -8.49
C PRO A 197 -0.71 22.56 -7.52
N ILE A 198 -0.53 22.82 -6.22
CA ILE A 198 -0.89 21.86 -5.15
C ILE A 198 -2.34 21.38 -5.29
N ARG A 199 -3.26 22.28 -5.65
CA ARG A 199 -4.66 21.93 -5.89
C ARG A 199 -4.85 20.87 -6.97
N VAL A 200 -4.06 20.92 -8.05
CA VAL A 200 -4.14 19.92 -9.13
C VAL A 200 -3.62 18.56 -8.64
N ALA A 201 -2.50 18.55 -7.92
CA ALA A 201 -1.98 17.34 -7.29
C ALA A 201 -3.01 16.73 -6.33
N ASN A 202 -3.59 17.56 -5.45
CA ASN A 202 -4.60 17.14 -4.48
C ASN A 202 -5.86 16.59 -5.15
N LYS A 203 -6.33 17.24 -6.24
CA LYS A 203 -7.48 16.75 -7.02
C LYS A 203 -7.21 15.38 -7.62
N ASN A 204 -6.03 15.19 -8.19
CA ASN A 204 -5.64 13.89 -8.76
C ASN A 204 -5.57 12.79 -7.69
N ILE A 205 -5.03 13.11 -6.51
CA ILE A 205 -5.00 12.16 -5.38
C ILE A 205 -6.41 11.83 -4.93
N ALA A 206 -7.25 12.84 -4.67
CA ALA A 206 -8.61 12.66 -4.17
C ALA A 206 -9.54 11.92 -5.15
N SER A 207 -9.28 12.00 -6.46
CA SER A 207 -10.04 11.26 -7.47
C SER A 207 -9.58 9.81 -7.67
N THR A 208 -8.35 9.48 -7.21
CA THR A 208 -7.72 8.19 -7.50
C THR A 208 -7.62 7.31 -6.27
N VAL A 209 -7.18 7.87 -5.15
CA VAL A 209 -7.02 7.13 -3.89
C VAL A 209 -8.33 7.14 -3.14
N ASP A 210 -8.86 5.97 -2.85
CA ASP A 210 -10.12 5.81 -2.13
C ASP A 210 -9.90 5.65 -0.62
N ILE A 211 -8.92 4.84 -0.25
CA ILE A 211 -8.73 4.38 1.13
C ILE A 211 -7.27 4.52 1.56
N ILE A 212 -7.08 5.00 2.78
CA ILE A 212 -5.82 4.90 3.51
C ILE A 212 -6.02 3.95 4.68
N ILE A 213 -5.16 2.94 4.79
CA ILE A 213 -5.08 2.04 5.94
C ILE A 213 -3.81 2.36 6.70
N GLN A 214 -3.94 2.89 7.89
CA GLN A 214 -2.81 3.20 8.78
C GLN A 214 -2.48 1.99 9.65
N LEU A 215 -1.23 1.54 9.57
CA LEU A 215 -0.70 0.44 10.36
C LEU A 215 0.25 0.95 11.42
N VAL A 216 0.24 0.34 12.59
CA VAL A 216 1.11 0.66 13.71
C VAL A 216 1.65 -0.64 14.34
N ARG A 217 2.89 -0.57 14.83
CA ARG A 217 3.43 -1.54 15.75
C ARG A 217 3.48 -0.89 17.13
N LEU A 218 2.76 -1.47 18.07
CA LEU A 218 2.70 -0.99 19.45
C LEU A 218 4.04 -1.23 20.18
N LEU A 219 4.23 -0.57 21.31
CA LEU A 219 5.44 -0.70 22.14
C LEU A 219 5.64 -2.12 22.68
N ASP A 220 4.56 -2.86 22.89
CA ASP A 220 4.58 -4.28 23.30
C ASP A 220 4.87 -5.24 22.14
N GLY A 221 5.08 -4.71 20.93
CA GLY A 221 5.40 -5.48 19.73
C GLY A 221 4.21 -5.95 18.91
N ARG A 222 2.98 -5.77 19.40
CA ARG A 222 1.75 -6.14 18.68
C ARG A 222 1.53 -5.23 17.46
N TYR A 223 0.97 -5.78 16.40
CA TYR A 223 0.58 -5.04 15.20
C TYR A 223 -0.90 -4.69 15.26
N ARG A 224 -1.26 -3.47 14.84
CA ARG A 224 -2.64 -2.99 14.78
C ARG A 224 -2.92 -2.23 13.50
N VAL A 225 -4.10 -2.43 12.92
CA VAL A 225 -4.67 -1.45 12.01
C VAL A 225 -5.13 -0.28 12.87
N HIS A 226 -4.39 0.83 12.83
CA HIS A 226 -4.68 2.02 13.66
C HIS A 226 -5.90 2.76 13.17
N SER A 227 -6.03 2.96 11.84
CA SER A 227 -7.24 3.52 11.25
C SER A 227 -7.46 3.03 9.82
N ILE A 228 -8.71 3.07 9.40
CA ILE A 228 -9.15 2.98 8.01
C ILE A 228 -9.86 4.29 7.70
N GLU A 229 -9.40 5.00 6.69
CA GLU A 229 -9.90 6.33 6.35
C GLU A 229 -10.21 6.42 4.85
N GLU A 230 -11.38 6.96 4.54
CA GLU A 230 -11.78 7.32 3.18
C GLU A 230 -11.16 8.65 2.80
N VAL A 231 -10.55 8.74 1.60
CA VAL A 231 -10.02 10.00 1.08
C VAL A 231 -11.15 10.83 0.47
N SER A 232 -11.26 12.09 0.88
CA SER A 232 -12.33 12.96 0.41
C SER A 232 -12.12 13.39 -1.03
N ASN A 233 -13.15 13.21 -1.86
CA ASN A 233 -13.19 13.68 -3.25
C ASN A 233 -13.61 15.15 -3.37
N THR A 234 -14.09 15.76 -2.29
CA THR A 234 -14.52 17.16 -2.27
C THR A 234 -13.40 18.03 -1.75
N LEU A 235 -12.70 18.69 -2.67
CA LEU A 235 -11.82 19.79 -2.32
C LEU A 235 -12.65 21.06 -2.19
N GLY A 236 -12.38 21.85 -1.17
CA GLY A 236 -12.93 23.21 -1.05
C GLY A 236 -12.59 24.07 -2.27
N ASN A 237 -13.28 25.19 -2.44
CA ASN A 237 -13.07 26.11 -3.56
C ASN A 237 -11.76 26.95 -3.45
N ASP A 238 -11.01 26.78 -2.38
CA ASP A 238 -9.77 27.51 -2.12
C ASP A 238 -8.59 26.91 -2.92
N ASP A 239 -7.72 27.75 -3.43
CA ASP A 239 -6.55 27.33 -4.24
C ASP A 239 -5.56 26.46 -3.45
N ASN A 240 -5.59 26.53 -2.13
CA ASN A 240 -4.80 25.70 -1.21
C ASN A 240 -5.63 24.61 -0.52
N ALA A 241 -6.81 24.26 -1.05
CA ALA A 241 -7.67 23.27 -0.41
C ALA A 241 -6.90 21.97 -0.13
N ALA A 242 -6.75 21.66 1.16
CA ALA A 242 -6.13 20.43 1.61
C ALA A 242 -7.09 19.25 1.38
N ILE A 243 -6.54 18.08 1.03
CA ILE A 243 -7.27 16.83 1.03
C ILE A 243 -7.61 16.50 2.48
N SER A 244 -8.81 16.01 2.72
CA SER A 244 -9.25 15.50 4.01
C SER A 244 -9.59 14.02 3.92
N THR A 245 -9.73 13.39 5.09
CA THR A 245 -10.21 12.02 5.21
C THR A 245 -11.43 11.93 6.10
N THR A 246 -12.25 10.92 5.88
CA THR A 246 -13.31 10.49 6.79
C THR A 246 -12.85 9.22 7.49
N VAL A 247 -12.78 9.25 8.81
CA VAL A 247 -12.41 8.09 9.64
C VAL A 247 -13.54 7.08 9.62
N LEU A 248 -13.30 5.89 9.06
CA LEU A 248 -14.26 4.79 9.01
C LEU A 248 -14.06 3.78 10.15
N ALA A 249 -12.82 3.62 10.61
CA ALA A 249 -12.50 2.85 11.81
C ALA A 249 -11.23 3.40 12.45
N LYS A 250 -11.15 3.35 13.78
CA LYS A 250 -10.02 3.85 14.55
C LYS A 250 -9.75 2.99 15.77
N PHE A 251 -8.49 2.69 16.02
CA PHE A 251 -8.00 2.00 17.19
C PHE A 251 -7.84 2.98 18.37
N ASP A 252 -8.30 2.59 19.53
CA ASP A 252 -8.04 3.27 20.79
C ASP A 252 -7.03 2.44 21.61
N GLU A 253 -5.82 2.96 21.77
CA GLU A 253 -4.75 2.30 22.51
C GLU A 253 -5.09 2.12 24.01
N LYS A 254 -5.93 2.99 24.59
CA LYS A 254 -6.28 2.93 26.02
C LYS A 254 -7.20 1.78 26.34
N THR A 255 -8.14 1.50 25.44
CA THR A 255 -9.14 0.43 25.60
C THR A 255 -8.78 -0.85 24.89
N ASP A 256 -7.72 -0.85 24.05
CA ASP A 256 -7.29 -1.93 23.13
C ASP A 256 -8.46 -2.40 22.23
N THR A 257 -9.32 -1.45 21.78
CA THR A 257 -10.51 -1.71 20.97
C THR A 257 -10.57 -0.80 19.75
N TRP A 258 -11.46 -1.11 18.80
CA TRP A 258 -11.75 -0.27 17.64
C TRP A 258 -13.14 0.33 17.74
N THR A 259 -13.21 1.62 17.47
CA THR A 259 -14.47 2.29 17.13
C THR A 259 -14.64 2.25 15.62
N ASP A 260 -15.75 1.75 15.13
CA ASP A 260 -16.09 1.78 13.70
C ASP A 260 -17.23 2.77 13.42
N SER A 261 -17.12 3.42 12.29
CA SER A 261 -18.03 4.46 11.80
C SER A 261 -18.26 4.30 10.30
N PHE A 262 -18.40 3.07 9.82
CA PHE A 262 -18.61 2.78 8.39
C PHE A 262 -19.89 3.40 7.83
N SER A 263 -20.83 3.78 8.68
CA SER A 263 -22.02 4.58 8.30
C SER A 263 -21.65 5.98 7.76
N LEU A 264 -20.47 6.49 8.10
CA LEU A 264 -19.96 7.79 7.63
C LEU A 264 -19.36 7.75 6.23
N MET A 265 -19.29 6.58 5.57
CA MET A 265 -18.86 6.52 4.17
C MET A 265 -19.63 7.55 3.33
N THR A 266 -18.89 8.29 2.49
CA THR A 266 -19.52 9.28 1.60
C THR A 266 -20.39 8.60 0.54
N ASP A 267 -21.35 9.35 0.01
CA ASP A 267 -22.18 8.87 -1.11
C ASP A 267 -21.33 8.47 -2.33
N ASN A 268 -20.19 9.11 -2.51
CA ASN A 268 -19.26 8.84 -3.59
C ASN A 268 -18.64 7.44 -3.49
N LEU A 269 -18.13 7.10 -2.31
CA LEU A 269 -17.58 5.78 -2.03
C LEU A 269 -18.68 4.71 -2.11
N ARG A 270 -19.88 4.99 -1.56
CA ARG A 270 -21.03 4.08 -1.65
C ARG A 270 -21.40 3.79 -3.10
N LYS A 271 -21.55 4.81 -3.97
CA LYS A 271 -21.83 4.65 -5.40
C LYS A 271 -20.76 3.83 -6.11
N LYS A 272 -19.48 4.03 -5.78
CA LYS A 272 -18.38 3.25 -6.36
C LYS A 272 -18.48 1.76 -5.96
N ILE A 273 -18.87 1.48 -4.74
CA ILE A 273 -19.09 0.11 -4.25
C ILE A 273 -20.33 -0.50 -4.89
N GLU A 274 -21.43 0.27 -5.00
CA GLU A 274 -22.68 -0.18 -5.63
C GLU A 274 -22.50 -0.47 -7.13
N ALA A 275 -21.70 0.32 -7.84
CA ALA A 275 -21.35 0.09 -9.24
C ALA A 275 -20.63 -1.26 -9.46
N ASN A 276 -19.96 -1.80 -8.42
CA ASN A 276 -19.37 -3.13 -8.43
C ASN A 276 -20.31 -4.24 -7.93
N GLY A 277 -21.61 -3.97 -7.80
CA GLY A 277 -22.63 -4.96 -7.47
C GLY A 277 -22.84 -5.20 -5.96
N TYR A 278 -22.31 -4.35 -5.10
CA TYR A 278 -22.47 -4.44 -3.65
C TYR A 278 -23.34 -3.30 -3.12
N ASN A 279 -24.52 -3.63 -2.61
CA ASN A 279 -25.49 -2.68 -2.08
C ASN A 279 -25.54 -2.67 -0.54
N SER A 280 -26.42 -1.84 0.02
CA SER A 280 -26.62 -1.71 1.47
C SER A 280 -26.94 -3.06 2.16
N GLN A 281 -27.70 -3.95 1.51
CA GLN A 281 -27.97 -5.29 2.05
C GLN A 281 -26.71 -6.15 2.15
N THR A 282 -25.74 -5.95 1.23
CA THR A 282 -24.45 -6.62 1.29
C THR A 282 -23.65 -6.15 2.50
N PHE A 283 -23.68 -4.86 2.82
CA PHE A 283 -23.02 -4.31 4.00
C PHE A 283 -23.59 -4.87 5.30
N GLN A 284 -24.93 -4.97 5.39
CA GLN A 284 -25.59 -5.58 6.56
C GLN A 284 -25.25 -7.06 6.70
N LYS A 285 -25.34 -7.85 5.61
CA LYS A 285 -24.96 -9.28 5.60
C LYS A 285 -23.51 -9.52 6.02
N LYS A 286 -22.62 -8.59 5.72
CA LYS A 286 -21.20 -8.63 6.13
C LYS A 286 -20.94 -8.05 7.51
N GLY A 287 -21.96 -7.55 8.18
CA GLY A 287 -21.84 -6.89 9.49
C GLY A 287 -21.03 -5.60 9.45
N ILE A 288 -20.89 -4.95 8.28
CA ILE A 288 -20.19 -3.67 8.12
C ILE A 288 -21.09 -2.51 8.54
N LEU A 289 -22.39 -2.61 8.22
CA LEU A 289 -23.45 -1.69 8.69
C LEU A 289 -24.48 -2.47 9.52
N GLU A 290 -25.07 -1.80 10.49
CA GLU A 290 -26.20 -2.32 11.28
C GLU A 290 -27.52 -2.29 10.50
#